data_99bf42e740ded630487919fda114fb26
#
_entry.id   99bf42e740ded630487919fda114fb26
#
_cell.length_a   1.000
_cell.length_b   1.000
_cell.length_c   1.000
_cell.angle_alpha   90.00
_cell.angle_beta   90.00
_cell.angle_gamma   90.00
#
_symmetry.space_group_name_H-M   'P 1'
#
loop_
_entity.id
_entity.type
_entity.pdbx_description
1 polymer ?
#
loop_
_entity_poly.entity_id
_entity_poly.type
_entity_poly.pdbx_seq_one_letter_code
_entity_poly.pdbx_strand_id
1 'polypeptide(L)'
;MKIMGSYPVRRSYHTLGLAVGVLLICGIYFMPDAFGADAEVIDAKVNVALKRFYRQVDGAKEFAGNAKGLLIMPGVMKAAFIIGGEYGEGALRINGKTADYYNIVSGSFGFQIGAEAKDIVIAFMTPEALQGFRGSKGWEAGLDGNIALITVGAGERVDTQTTKDPIVGFVFDVKGLMADISLKGAKFTKLDK
;
A
#
# COMPACT_ATOMS: atom_id res chain seq x y z
N MET A 1 -4.48 61.55 47.31
CA MET A 1 -4.55 60.04 47.38
C MET A 1 -5.34 59.60 46.20
N LYS A 2 -4.65 59.12 45.14
CA LYS A 2 -5.24 58.85 43.82
C LYS A 2 -5.36 57.34 43.68
N ILE A 3 -6.61 56.85 43.57
CA ILE A 3 -6.92 55.45 43.45
C ILE A 3 -6.78 55.07 41.97
N MET A 4 -5.86 54.17 41.67
CA MET A 4 -5.61 53.61 40.33
C MET A 4 -6.61 52.49 40.06
N GLY A 5 -7.52 52.71 39.11
CA GLY A 5 -8.47 51.72 38.65
C GLY A 5 -7.78 50.68 37.75
N SER A 6 -7.92 49.42 38.10
CA SER A 6 -7.50 48.29 37.29
C SER A 6 -8.51 48.00 36.20
N TYR A 7 -8.09 48.05 34.92
CA TYR A 7 -8.89 47.60 33.79
C TYR A 7 -8.68 46.09 33.56
N PRO A 8 -9.74 45.30 33.44
CA PRO A 8 -9.60 43.88 33.09
C PRO A 8 -9.32 43.73 31.59
N VAL A 9 -8.20 43.13 31.26
CA VAL A 9 -7.87 42.71 29.89
C VAL A 9 -8.75 41.54 29.51
N ARG A 10 -9.82 41.77 28.75
CA ARG A 10 -10.64 40.76 28.13
C ARG A 10 -9.89 40.16 26.94
N ARG A 11 -9.20 39.04 27.15
CA ARG A 11 -8.58 38.28 26.06
C ARG A 11 -9.68 37.62 25.20
N SER A 12 -9.80 38.09 23.95
CA SER A 12 -10.71 37.57 22.96
C SER A 12 -10.14 36.28 22.37
N TYR A 13 -10.54 35.13 22.90
CA TYR A 13 -10.17 33.82 22.38
C TYR A 13 -11.10 33.34 21.24
N HIS A 14 -12.13 34.11 20.89
CA HIS A 14 -13.13 33.72 19.90
C HIS A 14 -12.65 33.85 18.44
N THR A 15 -11.68 34.70 18.16
CA THR A 15 -11.20 34.97 16.81
C THR A 15 -10.21 33.91 16.32
N LEU A 16 -9.47 33.24 17.23
CA LEU A 16 -8.51 32.19 16.86
C LEU A 16 -9.19 30.86 16.47
N GLY A 17 -10.29 30.52 17.14
CA GLY A 17 -11.06 29.32 16.85
C GLY A 17 -11.75 29.36 15.48
N LEU A 18 -12.24 30.56 15.07
CA LEU A 18 -12.90 30.72 13.78
C LEU A 18 -11.92 30.62 12.60
N ALA A 19 -10.71 31.15 12.75
CA ALA A 19 -9.68 31.10 11.71
C ALA A 19 -9.17 29.67 11.44
N VAL A 20 -9.04 28.85 12.48
CA VAL A 20 -8.62 27.45 12.36
C VAL A 20 -9.75 26.60 11.75
N GLY A 21 -10.99 26.86 12.11
CA GLY A 21 -12.16 26.17 11.54
C GLY A 21 -12.35 26.45 10.05
N VAL A 22 -12.15 27.69 9.60
CA VAL A 22 -12.26 28.08 8.19
C VAL A 22 -11.14 27.47 7.34
N LEU A 23 -9.91 27.39 7.88
CA LEU A 23 -8.78 26.74 7.20
C LEU A 23 -8.99 25.23 7.00
N LEU A 24 -9.61 24.55 7.97
CA LEU A 24 -9.96 23.13 7.84
C LEU A 24 -11.09 22.90 6.83
N ILE A 25 -12.07 23.77 6.75
CA ILE A 25 -13.20 23.65 5.81
C ILE A 25 -12.76 24.00 4.37
N CYS A 26 -11.92 25.02 4.18
CA CYS A 26 -11.35 25.34 2.86
C CYS A 26 -10.43 24.25 2.30
N GLY A 27 -9.74 23.48 3.17
CA GLY A 27 -8.92 22.35 2.75
C GLY A 27 -9.71 21.18 2.13
N ILE A 28 -10.98 21.03 2.48
CA ILE A 28 -11.85 19.95 1.97
C ILE A 28 -12.38 20.27 0.56
N TYR A 29 -12.53 21.55 0.19
CA TYR A 29 -13.05 21.95 -1.13
C TYR A 29 -11.98 22.04 -2.23
N PHE A 30 -10.69 21.88 -1.89
CA PHE A 30 -9.58 21.93 -2.84
C PHE A 30 -8.85 20.58 -2.96
N MET A 31 -9.58 19.46 -2.87
CA MET A 31 -9.02 18.18 -3.30
C MET A 31 -9.20 18.08 -4.82
N PRO A 32 -8.14 18.15 -5.60
CA PRO A 32 -8.24 17.83 -7.02
C PRO A 32 -8.66 16.36 -7.15
N ASP A 33 -9.53 16.06 -8.10
CA ASP A 33 -10.07 14.73 -8.42
C ASP A 33 -9.03 13.72 -8.95
N ALA A 34 -7.81 13.76 -8.44
CA ALA A 34 -6.69 12.96 -8.94
C ALA A 34 -5.92 12.24 -7.83
N PHE A 35 -6.61 11.39 -7.06
CA PHE A 35 -5.94 10.42 -6.19
C PHE A 35 -5.78 9.06 -6.90
N GLY A 36 -5.13 9.04 -8.05
CA GLY A 36 -4.78 7.81 -8.73
C GLY A 36 -3.93 8.07 -9.95
N ALA A 37 -2.88 7.30 -10.13
CA ALA A 37 -2.06 7.38 -11.33
C ALA A 37 -2.84 6.87 -12.55
N ASP A 38 -2.59 7.44 -13.74
CA ASP A 38 -3.15 6.92 -14.98
C ASP A 38 -2.70 5.48 -15.24
N ALA A 39 -3.52 4.71 -15.96
CA ALA A 39 -3.24 3.31 -16.30
C ALA A 39 -1.84 3.11 -16.89
N GLU A 40 -1.41 3.98 -17.81
CA GLU A 40 -0.09 3.92 -18.42
C GLU A 40 1.05 4.12 -17.41
N VAL A 41 0.86 5.02 -16.43
CA VAL A 41 1.84 5.29 -15.38
C VAL A 41 1.96 4.09 -14.45
N ILE A 42 0.82 3.46 -14.09
CA ILE A 42 0.81 2.23 -13.28
C ILE A 42 1.53 1.12 -14.03
N ASP A 43 1.21 0.91 -15.31
CA ASP A 43 1.83 -0.13 -16.13
C ASP A 43 3.35 0.07 -16.28
N ALA A 44 3.81 1.30 -16.45
CA ALA A 44 5.23 1.61 -16.50
C ALA A 44 5.94 1.24 -15.18
N LYS A 45 5.38 1.62 -14.03
CA LYS A 45 5.91 1.27 -12.71
C LYS A 45 5.89 -0.24 -12.46
N VAL A 46 4.80 -0.92 -12.82
CA VAL A 46 4.64 -2.39 -12.74
C VAL A 46 5.72 -3.10 -13.55
N ASN A 47 5.99 -2.66 -14.78
CA ASN A 47 7.04 -3.24 -15.61
C ASN A 47 8.43 -3.08 -14.99
N VAL A 48 8.71 -1.94 -14.35
CA VAL A 48 9.99 -1.69 -13.66
C VAL A 48 10.10 -2.59 -12.42
N ALA A 49 9.05 -2.68 -11.59
CA ALA A 49 9.04 -3.53 -10.41
C ALA A 49 9.18 -5.01 -10.76
N LEU A 50 8.50 -5.47 -11.82
CA LEU A 50 8.61 -6.86 -12.28
C LEU A 50 10.03 -7.20 -12.77
N LYS A 51 10.72 -6.27 -13.47
CA LYS A 51 12.13 -6.44 -13.83
C LYS A 51 13.04 -6.51 -12.60
N ARG A 52 12.77 -5.70 -11.56
CA ARG A 52 13.49 -5.78 -10.29
C ARG A 52 13.28 -7.12 -9.59
N PHE A 53 12.03 -7.59 -9.53
CA PHE A 53 11.67 -8.88 -8.96
C PHE A 53 12.49 -10.01 -9.58
N TYR A 54 12.50 -10.10 -10.92
CA TYR A 54 13.27 -11.13 -11.63
C TYR A 54 14.79 -11.05 -11.45
N ARG A 55 15.31 -9.88 -11.09
CA ARG A 55 16.75 -9.68 -10.85
C ARG A 55 17.14 -9.94 -9.40
N GLN A 56 16.26 -9.63 -8.44
CA GLN A 56 16.57 -9.69 -7.01
C GLN A 56 16.22 -11.03 -6.37
N VAL A 57 15.29 -11.77 -6.97
CA VAL A 57 14.79 -13.05 -6.43
C VAL A 57 15.17 -14.18 -7.37
N ASP A 58 16.07 -15.05 -6.90
CA ASP A 58 16.50 -16.22 -7.65
C ASP A 58 15.32 -17.17 -7.91
N GLY A 59 15.15 -17.61 -9.18
CA GLY A 59 14.05 -18.46 -9.59
C GLY A 59 12.71 -17.73 -9.82
N ALA A 60 12.63 -16.41 -9.56
CA ALA A 60 11.38 -15.65 -9.67
C ALA A 60 10.73 -15.71 -11.05
N LYS A 61 11.53 -15.74 -12.12
CA LYS A 61 10.99 -15.78 -13.49
C LYS A 61 10.29 -17.11 -13.79
N GLU A 62 10.88 -18.23 -13.35
CA GLU A 62 10.30 -19.55 -13.49
C GLU A 62 9.06 -19.70 -12.61
N PHE A 63 9.15 -19.26 -11.35
CA PHE A 63 8.04 -19.22 -10.41
C PHE A 63 6.85 -18.43 -10.97
N ALA A 64 7.10 -17.21 -11.44
CA ALA A 64 6.08 -16.37 -12.05
C ALA A 64 5.44 -16.98 -13.29
N GLY A 65 6.20 -17.76 -14.07
CA GLY A 65 5.70 -18.48 -15.24
C GLY A 65 4.67 -19.57 -14.91
N ASN A 66 4.69 -20.11 -13.69
CA ASN A 66 3.74 -21.11 -13.20
C ASN A 66 2.47 -20.48 -12.58
N ALA A 67 2.50 -19.20 -12.24
CA ALA A 67 1.38 -18.49 -11.64
C ALA A 67 0.23 -18.27 -12.64
N LYS A 68 -1.00 -18.38 -12.19
CA LYS A 68 -2.23 -18.08 -12.95
C LYS A 68 -2.46 -16.58 -13.09
N GLY A 69 -1.92 -15.79 -12.16
CA GLY A 69 -1.91 -14.35 -12.19
C GLY A 69 -0.86 -13.79 -11.23
N LEU A 70 -0.36 -12.61 -11.56
CA LEU A 70 0.59 -11.85 -10.73
C LEU A 70 0.00 -10.47 -10.46
N LEU A 71 -0.23 -10.14 -9.20
CA LEU A 71 -0.52 -8.78 -8.78
C LEU A 71 0.79 -8.10 -8.38
N ILE A 72 1.16 -7.04 -9.09
CA ILE A 72 2.39 -6.29 -8.84
C ILE A 72 2.01 -4.91 -8.30
N MET A 73 2.47 -4.59 -7.10
CA MET A 73 2.23 -3.33 -6.39
C MET A 73 3.57 -2.59 -6.23
N PRO A 74 3.95 -1.71 -7.18
CA PRO A 74 5.21 -1.00 -7.13
C PRO A 74 5.17 0.17 -6.14
N GLY A 75 6.23 0.33 -5.34
CA GLY A 75 6.44 1.50 -4.50
C GLY A 75 5.31 1.74 -3.49
N VAL A 76 4.80 0.69 -2.86
CA VAL A 76 3.81 0.82 -1.77
C VAL A 76 4.44 1.63 -0.65
N MET A 77 3.82 2.75 -0.32
CA MET A 77 4.31 3.67 0.70
C MET A 77 3.59 3.45 2.02
N LYS A 78 4.38 3.39 3.09
CA LYS A 78 3.91 3.41 4.47
C LYS A 78 4.34 4.71 5.12
N ALA A 79 3.41 5.41 5.73
CA ALA A 79 3.71 6.58 6.56
C ALA A 79 3.05 6.40 7.93
N ALA A 80 3.80 6.65 8.98
CA ALA A 80 3.33 6.49 10.36
C ALA A 80 3.83 7.62 11.26
N PHE A 81 2.89 8.13 12.12
CA PHE A 81 3.19 9.08 13.20
C PHE A 81 2.35 8.80 14.44
N ILE A 82 2.17 7.69 14.99
CA ILE A 82 1.26 7.20 16.03
C ILE A 82 0.20 6.28 15.40
N ILE A 83 -0.46 6.74 14.33
CA ILE A 83 -1.31 5.94 13.45
C ILE A 83 -0.64 5.94 12.10
N GLY A 84 -0.47 4.78 11.51
CA GLY A 84 0.14 4.62 10.21
C GLY A 84 -0.81 4.00 9.20
N GLY A 85 -0.54 4.23 7.92
CA GLY A 85 -1.23 3.60 6.83
C GLY A 85 -0.29 3.28 5.68
N GLU A 86 -0.64 2.26 4.91
CA GLU A 86 0.01 1.94 3.65
C GLU A 86 -0.94 2.22 2.50
N TYR A 87 -0.37 2.73 1.41
CA TYR A 87 -1.07 2.93 0.14
C TYR A 87 -0.14 2.65 -1.04
N GLY A 88 -0.70 2.06 -2.07
CA GLY A 88 -0.04 1.86 -3.35
C GLY A 88 -1.05 1.47 -4.43
N GLU A 89 -0.66 1.68 -5.68
CA GLU A 89 -1.42 1.24 -6.85
C GLU A 89 -0.59 0.29 -7.69
N GLY A 90 -1.26 -0.69 -8.30
CA GLY A 90 -0.59 -1.70 -9.11
C GLY A 90 -1.53 -2.37 -10.10
N ALA A 91 -1.03 -3.40 -10.78
CA ALA A 91 -1.78 -4.11 -11.78
C ALA A 91 -1.69 -5.63 -11.61
N LEU A 92 -2.81 -6.29 -11.88
CA LEU A 92 -2.89 -7.74 -12.05
C LEU A 92 -2.52 -8.10 -13.48
N ARG A 93 -1.48 -8.91 -13.62
CA ARG A 93 -1.04 -9.49 -14.90
C ARG A 93 -1.53 -10.93 -15.03
N ILE A 94 -2.18 -11.22 -16.15
CA ILE A 94 -2.58 -12.59 -16.53
C ILE A 94 -2.00 -12.85 -17.92
N ASN A 95 -1.24 -13.92 -18.07
CA ASN A 95 -0.53 -14.24 -19.30
C ASN A 95 0.32 -13.05 -19.83
N GLY A 96 0.96 -12.33 -18.90
CA GLY A 96 1.83 -11.16 -19.21
C GLY A 96 1.10 -9.88 -19.59
N LYS A 97 -0.22 -9.86 -19.67
CA LYS A 97 -1.04 -8.69 -20.00
C LYS A 97 -1.75 -8.15 -18.75
N THR A 98 -1.92 -6.83 -18.67
CA THR A 98 -2.74 -6.21 -17.62
C THR A 98 -4.20 -6.65 -17.79
N ALA A 99 -4.75 -7.24 -16.75
CA ALA A 99 -6.16 -7.63 -16.69
C ALA A 99 -7.01 -6.64 -15.89
N ASP A 100 -6.48 -6.17 -14.77
CA ASP A 100 -7.17 -5.26 -13.84
C ASP A 100 -6.15 -4.41 -13.08
N TYR A 101 -6.59 -3.27 -12.55
CA TYR A 101 -5.81 -2.40 -11.65
C TYR A 101 -6.35 -2.48 -10.23
N TYR A 102 -5.47 -2.34 -9.25
CA TYR A 102 -5.81 -2.41 -7.84
C TYR A 102 -5.06 -1.37 -7.03
N ASN A 103 -5.67 -0.93 -5.93
CA ASN A 103 -4.93 -0.30 -4.84
C ASN A 103 -4.77 -1.28 -3.67
N ILE A 104 -3.77 -1.01 -2.83
CA ILE A 104 -3.60 -1.60 -1.51
C ILE A 104 -3.78 -0.51 -0.47
N VAL A 105 -4.56 -0.80 0.57
CA VAL A 105 -4.70 0.03 1.76
C VAL A 105 -4.54 -0.86 2.98
N SER A 106 -3.69 -0.48 3.91
CA SER A 106 -3.63 -1.11 5.24
C SER A 106 -3.51 -0.06 6.33
N GLY A 107 -4.03 -0.37 7.51
CA GLY A 107 -3.86 0.45 8.70
C GLY A 107 -2.87 -0.22 9.67
N SER A 108 -2.03 0.57 10.32
CA SER A 108 -1.17 0.10 11.39
C SER A 108 -1.26 1.03 12.60
N PHE A 109 -1.29 0.42 13.79
CA PHE A 109 -1.21 1.13 15.06
C PHE A 109 0.14 0.82 15.69
N GLY A 110 0.90 1.85 16.07
CA GLY A 110 2.17 1.69 16.77
C GLY A 110 2.99 2.97 16.79
N PHE A 111 3.89 3.08 17.76
CA PHE A 111 4.86 4.18 17.85
C PHE A 111 5.98 3.97 16.82
N GLN A 112 5.69 4.24 15.57
CA GLN A 112 6.68 4.25 14.49
C GLN A 112 6.63 5.61 13.81
N ILE A 113 7.75 6.33 13.83
CA ILE A 113 7.91 7.58 13.08
C ILE A 113 8.78 7.25 11.89
N GLY A 114 8.24 7.38 10.69
CA GLY A 114 9.02 7.16 9.48
C GLY A 114 8.16 6.99 8.24
N ALA A 115 8.85 7.01 7.12
CA ALA A 115 8.29 6.63 5.83
C ALA A 115 9.08 5.45 5.28
N GLU A 116 8.39 4.53 4.65
CA GLU A 116 8.92 3.33 4.02
C GLU A 116 8.30 3.16 2.64
N ALA A 117 9.06 2.64 1.72
CA ALA A 117 8.56 2.25 0.41
C ALA A 117 9.05 0.83 0.10
N LYS A 118 8.17 0.01 -0.50
CA LYS A 118 8.47 -1.37 -0.86
C LYS A 118 7.74 -1.77 -2.13
N ASP A 119 8.29 -2.71 -2.86
CA ASP A 119 7.60 -3.40 -3.95
C ASP A 119 6.98 -4.69 -3.42
N ILE A 120 5.77 -5.02 -3.88
CA ILE A 120 5.08 -6.25 -3.53
C ILE A 120 4.70 -6.98 -4.83
N VAL A 121 4.94 -8.29 -4.87
CA VAL A 121 4.41 -9.19 -5.90
C VAL A 121 3.61 -10.29 -5.21
N ILE A 122 2.34 -10.45 -5.59
CA ILE A 122 1.49 -11.54 -5.12
C ILE A 122 1.21 -12.46 -6.31
N ALA A 123 1.60 -13.73 -6.17
CA ALA A 123 1.39 -14.77 -7.17
C ALA A 123 0.19 -15.63 -6.76
N PHE A 124 -0.78 -15.74 -7.64
CA PHE A 124 -1.91 -16.68 -7.52
C PHE A 124 -1.54 -17.96 -8.25
N MET A 125 -1.26 -19.02 -7.50
CA MET A 125 -0.76 -20.28 -8.05
C MET A 125 -1.88 -21.18 -8.58
N THR A 126 -3.12 -20.99 -8.10
CA THR A 126 -4.29 -21.77 -8.55
C THR A 126 -5.35 -20.87 -9.20
N PRO A 127 -6.15 -21.44 -10.13
CA PRO A 127 -7.27 -20.72 -10.74
C PRO A 127 -8.30 -20.24 -9.70
N GLU A 128 -8.55 -21.05 -8.67
CA GLU A 128 -9.53 -20.77 -7.62
C GLU A 128 -9.09 -19.55 -6.78
N ALA A 129 -7.81 -19.48 -6.41
CA ALA A 129 -7.25 -18.34 -5.69
C ALA A 129 -7.34 -17.05 -6.51
N LEU A 130 -7.02 -17.11 -7.81
CA LEU A 130 -7.14 -15.96 -8.70
C LEU A 130 -8.60 -15.53 -8.88
N GLN A 131 -9.53 -16.46 -9.04
CA GLN A 131 -10.95 -16.17 -9.18
C GLN A 131 -11.54 -15.58 -7.91
N GLY A 132 -11.19 -16.13 -6.73
CA GLY A 132 -11.61 -15.60 -5.43
C GLY A 132 -11.14 -14.15 -5.23
N PHE A 133 -9.88 -13.87 -5.58
CA PHE A 133 -9.34 -12.51 -5.53
C PHE A 133 -10.10 -11.55 -6.46
N ARG A 134 -10.28 -11.91 -7.73
CA ARG A 134 -10.92 -11.05 -8.75
C ARG A 134 -12.42 -10.85 -8.52
N GLY A 135 -13.09 -11.84 -7.93
CA GLY A 135 -14.54 -11.81 -7.63
C GLY A 135 -14.91 -10.97 -6.41
N SER A 136 -13.95 -10.64 -5.57
CA SER A 136 -14.17 -9.81 -4.38
C SER A 136 -14.22 -8.32 -4.74
N LYS A 137 -15.15 -7.58 -4.13
CA LYS A 137 -15.22 -6.09 -4.23
C LYS A 137 -14.14 -5.39 -3.40
N GLY A 138 -13.46 -6.13 -2.52
CA GLY A 138 -12.36 -5.65 -1.70
C GLY A 138 -11.79 -6.85 -0.94
N TRP A 139 -10.73 -7.45 -1.48
CA TRP A 139 -10.10 -8.64 -0.92
C TRP A 139 -9.16 -8.27 0.22
N GLU A 140 -9.30 -8.92 1.37
CA GLU A 140 -8.50 -8.67 2.56
C GLU A 140 -7.59 -9.86 2.89
N ALA A 141 -6.29 -9.59 2.97
CA ALA A 141 -5.30 -10.59 3.32
C ALA A 141 -5.45 -11.08 4.76
N GLY A 142 -5.55 -12.39 4.93
CA GLY A 142 -5.77 -13.05 6.22
C GLY A 142 -7.25 -13.27 6.58
N LEU A 143 -8.19 -12.63 5.86
CA LEU A 143 -9.62 -12.85 6.00
C LEU A 143 -10.17 -13.64 4.81
N ASP A 144 -9.97 -13.12 3.59
CA ASP A 144 -10.46 -13.73 2.35
C ASP A 144 -9.49 -14.79 1.80
N GLY A 145 -8.24 -14.76 2.23
CA GLY A 145 -7.22 -15.74 1.89
C GLY A 145 -5.89 -15.47 2.59
N ASN A 146 -5.15 -16.52 2.85
CA ASN A 146 -3.82 -16.42 3.42
C ASN A 146 -2.77 -16.24 2.32
N ILE A 147 -1.81 -15.35 2.58
CA ILE A 147 -0.64 -15.14 1.73
C ILE A 147 0.57 -15.75 2.45
N ALA A 148 1.21 -16.74 1.84
CA ALA A 148 2.54 -17.17 2.25
C ALA A 148 3.55 -16.08 1.89
N LEU A 149 3.97 -15.29 2.87
CA LEU A 149 4.78 -14.10 2.67
C LEU A 149 6.27 -14.42 2.75
N ILE A 150 7.01 -14.00 1.73
CA ILE A 150 8.46 -14.05 1.65
C ILE A 150 8.99 -12.63 1.63
N THR A 151 9.82 -12.31 2.61
CA THR A 151 10.58 -11.06 2.61
C THR A 151 11.94 -11.32 1.99
N VAL A 152 12.21 -10.68 0.87
CA VAL A 152 13.43 -10.88 0.12
C VAL A 152 14.55 -10.02 0.72
N GLY A 153 15.46 -10.69 1.45
CA GLY A 153 16.77 -10.16 1.83
C GLY A 153 17.80 -10.45 0.73
N ALA A 154 19.03 -9.96 0.89
CA ALA A 154 20.09 -10.26 -0.05
C ALA A 154 20.41 -11.77 -0.06
N GLY A 155 20.11 -12.46 -1.16
CA GLY A 155 20.45 -13.86 -1.38
C GLY A 155 19.37 -14.89 -1.08
N GLU A 156 18.11 -14.47 -0.86
CA GLU A 156 17.00 -15.42 -0.72
C GLU A 156 16.58 -16.01 -2.06
N ARG A 157 16.27 -17.32 -2.03
CA ARG A 157 15.77 -18.10 -3.17
C ARG A 157 14.31 -18.50 -2.94
N VAL A 158 13.57 -18.58 -4.03
CA VAL A 158 12.25 -19.21 -3.99
C VAL A 158 12.44 -20.70 -3.75
N ASP A 159 11.97 -21.19 -2.60
CA ASP A 159 12.04 -22.59 -2.24
C ASP A 159 10.86 -23.36 -2.87
N THR A 160 11.08 -24.66 -3.15
CA THR A 160 10.06 -25.59 -3.65
C THR A 160 8.89 -25.79 -2.69
N GLN A 161 9.04 -25.52 -1.40
CA GLN A 161 7.94 -25.52 -0.43
C GLN A 161 6.96 -24.37 -0.66
N THR A 162 7.47 -23.20 -1.01
CA THR A 162 6.70 -21.98 -1.29
C THR A 162 5.74 -22.14 -2.47
N THR A 163 6.02 -23.05 -3.40
CA THR A 163 5.17 -23.29 -4.57
C THR A 163 3.88 -24.06 -4.26
N LYS A 164 3.72 -24.59 -3.04
CA LYS A 164 2.54 -25.35 -2.63
C LYS A 164 1.39 -24.47 -2.13
N ASP A 165 1.69 -23.23 -1.74
CA ASP A 165 0.66 -22.32 -1.26
C ASP A 165 -0.13 -21.73 -2.45
N PRO A 166 -1.46 -21.65 -2.36
CA PRO A 166 -2.30 -21.12 -3.43
C PRO A 166 -2.06 -19.63 -3.70
N ILE A 167 -1.56 -18.88 -2.70
CA ILE A 167 -1.22 -17.46 -2.82
C ILE A 167 0.13 -17.21 -2.13
N VAL A 168 1.10 -16.72 -2.89
CA VAL A 168 2.46 -16.42 -2.39
C VAL A 168 2.76 -14.94 -2.61
N GLY A 169 3.21 -14.26 -1.58
CA GLY A 169 3.59 -12.85 -1.61
C GLY A 169 5.09 -12.66 -1.45
N PHE A 170 5.66 -11.75 -2.23
CA PHE A 170 7.05 -11.32 -2.12
C PHE A 170 7.09 -9.84 -1.79
N VAL A 171 7.86 -9.46 -0.77
CA VAL A 171 8.18 -8.08 -0.46
C VAL A 171 9.67 -7.86 -0.68
N PHE A 172 10.02 -6.86 -1.49
CA PHE A 172 11.39 -6.58 -1.91
C PHE A 172 11.58 -5.09 -2.21
N ASP A 173 12.81 -4.68 -2.56
CA ASP A 173 13.24 -3.28 -2.82
C ASP A 173 12.82 -2.31 -1.71
N VAL A 174 12.95 -2.76 -0.48
CA VAL A 174 12.52 -2.00 0.69
C VAL A 174 13.45 -0.86 0.96
N LYS A 175 12.89 0.34 1.15
CA LYS A 175 13.59 1.58 1.49
C LYS A 175 12.97 2.20 2.72
N GLY A 176 13.80 2.58 3.67
CA GLY A 176 13.36 3.13 4.96
C GLY A 176 13.65 2.20 6.13
N LEU A 177 13.17 2.58 7.31
CA LEU A 177 13.33 1.79 8.53
C LEU A 177 12.16 0.82 8.65
N MET A 178 12.44 -0.47 8.53
CA MET A 178 11.44 -1.54 8.70
C MET A 178 11.47 -2.11 10.10
N ALA A 179 10.33 -2.14 10.75
CA ALA A 179 10.13 -2.89 11.99
C ALA A 179 9.31 -4.16 11.78
N ASP A 180 8.35 -4.17 10.84
CA ASP A 180 7.47 -5.31 10.58
C ASP A 180 6.96 -5.32 9.15
N ILE A 181 7.09 -6.46 8.48
CA ILE A 181 6.53 -6.70 7.15
C ILE A 181 5.40 -7.71 7.29
N SER A 182 4.18 -7.23 7.28
CA SER A 182 2.99 -8.07 7.25
C SER A 182 2.02 -7.52 6.20
N LEU A 183 1.36 -8.42 5.49
CA LEU A 183 0.23 -8.08 4.63
C LEU A 183 -1.12 -8.39 5.27
N LYS A 184 -1.12 -8.93 6.51
CA LYS A 184 -2.36 -9.25 7.21
C LYS A 184 -3.19 -7.99 7.47
N GLY A 185 -4.47 -8.02 7.08
CA GLY A 185 -5.36 -6.86 7.15
C GLY A 185 -5.18 -5.86 6.00
N ALA A 186 -4.28 -6.12 5.05
CA ALA A 186 -4.17 -5.31 3.85
C ALA A 186 -5.36 -5.58 2.92
N LYS A 187 -6.05 -4.52 2.52
CA LYS A 187 -7.21 -4.57 1.64
C LYS A 187 -6.82 -4.16 0.23
N PHE A 188 -7.15 -5.02 -0.73
CA PHE A 188 -6.94 -4.78 -2.15
C PHE A 188 -8.28 -4.48 -2.80
N THR A 189 -8.40 -3.32 -3.43
CA THR A 189 -9.63 -2.88 -4.09
C THR A 189 -9.37 -2.64 -5.57
N LYS A 190 -10.25 -3.16 -6.42
CA LYS A 190 -10.17 -2.96 -7.87
C LYS A 190 -10.43 -1.49 -8.20
N LEU A 191 -9.65 -0.96 -9.13
CA LEU A 191 -9.75 0.40 -9.67
C LEU A 191 -10.36 0.37 -11.06
N ASP A 192 -11.23 1.31 -11.34
CA ASP A 192 -11.74 1.59 -12.68
C ASP A 192 -10.75 2.50 -13.41
N LYS A 193 -9.97 1.93 -14.36
CA LYS A 193 -8.89 2.60 -15.10
C LYS A 193 -9.04 2.36 -16.59
#